data_318e7d1056f71795c37f60d1ea9e834a
#
_entry.id   318e7d1056f71795c37f60d1ea9e834a
#
_cell.length_a   1.000
_cell.length_b   1.000
_cell.length_c   1.000
_cell.angle_alpha   90.00
_cell.angle_beta   90.00
_cell.angle_gamma   90.00
#
_symmetry.space_group_name_H-M   'P 1'
#
loop_
_entity.id
_entity.type
_entity.pdbx_description
1 polymer ?
#
loop_
_entity_poly.entity_id
_entity_poly.type
_entity_poly.pdbx_seq_one_letter_code
_entity_poly.pdbx_strand_id
1 'polypeptide(L)'
;MSSDFETAAMQFDIQEIEYFEDLELKLELLIGIYEFGFERPSSIQAKALKPLVMGKDLIAQAQPGTGKTSTLVISTLQAIDTSFNSCQALVLAPTREISQQIAYLLKQIGERVGVLSCAFFGETSNHERRAALEAGVHVAVGTPGCVLDMITRKVLKSDKIELLIIDEADEVLARGFGEQVNLILALLKDNVQYAMFASNMPKEVTNLAAKLMTDPVKVFIRNQEMTLEGIRQYYVAIELEDWKFDTLCDLIDAADYSQMTIYVRTNHRVDLLS
;
A
#
# COMPACT_ATOMS: atom_id res chain seq x y z
N MET A 1 -16.78 -15.92 -18.40
CA MET A 1 -16.31 -14.56 -18.76
C MET A 1 -15.28 -14.03 -17.73
N SER A 2 -14.45 -14.90 -17.18
CA SER A 2 -13.32 -14.54 -16.27
C SER A 2 -11.96 -14.80 -16.92
N SER A 3 -11.92 -15.20 -18.18
CA SER A 3 -10.70 -15.55 -18.94
C SER A 3 -10.10 -14.39 -19.75
N ASP A 4 -10.82 -13.29 -19.94
CA ASP A 4 -10.41 -12.26 -20.91
C ASP A 4 -9.44 -11.22 -20.31
N PHE A 5 -9.38 -11.11 -18.98
CA PHE A 5 -8.38 -10.27 -18.32
C PHE A 5 -7.00 -10.93 -18.15
N GLU A 6 -6.99 -12.27 -18.13
CA GLU A 6 -5.75 -13.05 -18.07
C GLU A 6 -5.05 -13.19 -19.42
N THR A 7 -5.78 -13.04 -20.55
CA THR A 7 -5.25 -13.33 -21.90
C THR A 7 -4.77 -12.12 -22.66
N ALA A 8 -5.04 -10.90 -22.21
CA ALA A 8 -4.51 -9.66 -22.81
C ALA A 8 -3.39 -9.02 -21.98
N ALA A 9 -2.50 -9.83 -21.42
CA ALA A 9 -1.18 -9.35 -21.02
C ALA A 9 -0.40 -9.10 -22.30
N MET A 10 -0.48 -7.90 -22.88
CA MET A 10 0.67 -7.36 -23.60
C MET A 10 1.79 -7.38 -22.55
N GLN A 11 2.66 -8.37 -22.65
CA GLN A 11 3.95 -8.39 -21.99
C GLN A 11 4.71 -7.17 -22.53
N PHE A 12 4.60 -6.03 -21.84
CA PHE A 12 5.76 -5.17 -21.81
C PHE A 12 6.87 -6.08 -21.33
N ASP A 13 7.94 -6.15 -22.09
CA ASP A 13 9.16 -6.83 -21.67
C ASP A 13 9.67 -6.04 -20.45
N ILE A 14 9.10 -6.38 -19.28
CA ILE A 14 9.42 -5.71 -18.01
C ILE A 14 10.81 -6.22 -17.69
N GLN A 15 11.81 -5.43 -18.07
CA GLN A 15 13.18 -5.70 -17.72
C GLN A 15 13.28 -5.63 -16.18
N GLU A 16 13.30 -6.80 -15.55
CA GLU A 16 13.46 -6.92 -14.10
C GLU A 16 14.82 -6.34 -13.69
N ILE A 17 14.84 -5.61 -12.60
CA ILE A 17 16.08 -5.12 -12.01
C ILE A 17 16.66 -6.20 -11.06
N GLU A 18 17.96 -6.35 -11.04
CA GLU A 18 18.66 -7.23 -10.12
C GLU A 18 19.16 -6.48 -8.88
N TYR A 19 19.50 -5.22 -9.04
CA TYR A 19 19.97 -4.31 -7.99
C TYR A 19 19.20 -2.98 -8.06
N PHE A 20 19.18 -2.25 -6.94
CA PHE A 20 18.55 -0.91 -6.91
C PHE A 20 19.33 0.10 -7.76
N GLU A 21 20.62 -0.11 -7.97
CA GLU A 21 21.48 0.67 -8.87
C GLU A 21 21.11 0.55 -10.36
N ASP A 22 20.40 -0.50 -10.75
CA ASP A 22 19.88 -0.65 -12.11
C ASP A 22 18.81 0.41 -12.46
N LEU A 23 18.33 1.12 -11.41
CA LEU A 23 17.45 2.27 -11.54
C LEU A 23 18.25 3.56 -11.41
N GLU A 24 17.92 4.55 -12.20
CA GLU A 24 18.46 5.90 -12.07
C GLU A 24 17.83 6.63 -10.88
N LEU A 25 18.02 6.09 -9.66
CA LEU A 25 17.52 6.69 -8.44
C LEU A 25 18.38 7.88 -8.01
N LYS A 26 17.77 8.82 -7.26
CA LYS A 26 18.50 9.84 -6.53
C LYS A 26 19.51 9.17 -5.60
N LEU A 27 20.73 9.67 -5.55
CA LEU A 27 21.79 9.07 -4.73
C LEU A 27 21.39 8.98 -3.24
N GLU A 28 20.78 10.02 -2.73
CA GLU A 28 20.30 10.11 -1.34
C GLU A 28 19.22 9.05 -1.05
N LEU A 29 18.36 8.74 -2.04
CA LEU A 29 17.36 7.69 -1.92
C LEU A 29 18.00 6.31 -1.92
N LEU A 30 18.95 6.08 -2.82
CA LEU A 30 19.68 4.80 -2.88
C LEU A 30 20.41 4.51 -1.56
N ILE A 31 21.07 5.52 -0.98
CA ILE A 31 21.71 5.40 0.33
C ILE A 31 20.65 5.09 1.41
N GLY A 32 19.51 5.78 1.42
CA GLY A 32 18.43 5.54 2.38
C GLY A 32 17.84 4.13 2.29
N ILE A 33 17.74 3.56 1.09
CA ILE A 33 17.30 2.18 0.85
C ILE A 33 18.25 1.18 1.56
N TYR A 34 19.55 1.33 1.36
CA TYR A 34 20.55 0.44 1.96
C TYR A 34 20.69 0.63 3.47
N GLU A 35 20.63 1.87 3.98
CA GLU A 35 20.65 2.17 5.41
C GLU A 35 19.43 1.61 6.14
N PHE A 36 18.27 1.54 5.45
CA PHE A 36 17.07 0.90 5.99
C PHE A 36 17.21 -0.63 6.08
N GLY A 37 18.20 -1.23 5.42
CA GLY A 37 18.50 -2.66 5.47
C GLY A 37 18.00 -3.45 4.26
N PHE A 38 17.58 -2.81 3.17
CA PHE A 38 17.33 -3.53 1.92
C PHE A 38 18.66 -3.80 1.21
N GLU A 39 18.93 -5.07 0.91
CA GLU A 39 20.14 -5.50 0.18
C GLU A 39 19.85 -5.72 -1.30
N ARG A 40 18.72 -6.32 -1.62
CA ARG A 40 18.27 -6.59 -2.99
C ARG A 40 16.78 -6.35 -3.15
N PRO A 41 16.33 -6.01 -4.37
CA PRO A 41 14.91 -5.91 -4.66
C PRO A 41 14.19 -7.25 -4.47
N SER A 42 13.02 -7.22 -3.82
CA SER A 42 12.10 -8.36 -3.82
C SER A 42 11.49 -8.57 -5.21
N SER A 43 10.81 -9.71 -5.46
CA SER A 43 10.21 -10.00 -6.77
C SER A 43 9.24 -8.91 -7.25
N ILE A 44 8.45 -8.30 -6.35
CA ILE A 44 7.57 -7.20 -6.73
C ILE A 44 8.35 -5.91 -7.00
N GLN A 45 9.38 -5.61 -6.21
CA GLN A 45 10.24 -4.46 -6.43
C GLN A 45 10.99 -4.55 -7.75
N ALA A 46 11.54 -5.74 -8.06
CA ALA A 46 12.26 -5.98 -9.31
C ALA A 46 11.42 -5.70 -10.56
N LYS A 47 10.12 -5.98 -10.50
CA LYS A 47 9.19 -5.81 -11.63
C LYS A 47 8.49 -4.45 -11.65
N ALA A 48 8.19 -3.88 -10.47
CA ALA A 48 7.32 -2.70 -10.37
C ALA A 48 8.08 -1.37 -10.26
N LEU A 49 9.30 -1.35 -9.71
CA LEU A 49 10.00 -0.08 -9.49
C LEU A 49 10.35 0.64 -10.79
N LYS A 50 10.90 -0.08 -11.78
CA LYS A 50 11.34 0.53 -13.04
C LYS A 50 10.19 1.26 -13.77
N PRO A 51 9.01 0.63 -14.03
CA PRO A 51 7.90 1.36 -14.66
C PRO A 51 7.39 2.52 -13.83
N LEU A 52 7.34 2.39 -12.48
CA LEU A 52 6.92 3.49 -11.60
C LEU A 52 7.85 4.70 -11.68
N VAL A 53 9.16 4.46 -11.63
CA VAL A 53 10.18 5.51 -11.75
C VAL A 53 10.14 6.19 -13.13
N MET A 54 9.74 5.45 -14.17
CA MET A 54 9.53 5.98 -15.53
C MET A 54 8.20 6.74 -15.70
N GLY A 55 7.41 6.92 -14.65
CA GLY A 55 6.15 7.65 -14.69
C GLY A 55 5.00 6.87 -15.34
N LYS A 56 5.08 5.54 -15.44
CA LYS A 56 4.00 4.71 -15.99
C LYS A 56 2.95 4.40 -14.93
N ASP A 57 1.69 4.32 -15.35
CA ASP A 57 0.64 3.77 -14.51
C ASP A 57 0.91 2.28 -14.23
N LEU A 58 0.58 1.84 -13.03
CA LEU A 58 0.87 0.48 -12.60
C LEU A 58 -0.28 -0.14 -11.78
N ILE A 59 -0.62 -1.37 -12.09
CA ILE A 59 -1.44 -2.22 -11.23
C ILE A 59 -0.64 -3.45 -10.81
N ALA A 60 -0.49 -3.65 -9.50
CA ALA A 60 0.34 -4.70 -8.95
C ALA A 60 -0.46 -5.60 -7.99
N GLN A 61 -0.35 -6.90 -8.20
CA GLN A 61 -0.87 -7.91 -7.29
C GLN A 61 0.29 -8.71 -6.69
N ALA A 62 0.35 -8.73 -5.36
CA ALA A 62 1.28 -9.59 -4.64
C ALA A 62 0.77 -9.85 -3.22
N GLN A 63 1.18 -10.96 -2.63
CA GLN A 63 0.76 -11.31 -1.27
C GLN A 63 1.26 -10.31 -0.22
N PRO A 64 0.63 -10.25 0.96
CA PRO A 64 1.14 -9.49 2.09
C PRO A 64 2.59 -9.91 2.43
N GLY A 65 3.41 -8.96 2.88
CA GLY A 65 4.81 -9.22 3.27
C GLY A 65 5.82 -9.34 2.11
N THR A 66 5.40 -9.12 0.85
CA THR A 66 6.27 -9.27 -0.34
C THR A 66 7.05 -8.03 -0.70
N GLY A 67 6.81 -6.90 -0.02
CA GLY A 67 7.45 -5.62 -0.29
C GLY A 67 6.60 -4.62 -1.09
N LYS A 68 5.26 -4.80 -1.20
CA LYS A 68 4.37 -3.82 -1.85
C LYS A 68 4.54 -2.41 -1.28
N THR A 69 4.44 -2.29 0.05
CA THR A 69 4.52 -0.99 0.73
C THR A 69 5.88 -0.32 0.55
N SER A 70 6.99 -1.06 0.58
CA SER A 70 8.30 -0.49 0.28
C SER A 70 8.47 -0.11 -1.20
N THR A 71 7.84 -0.84 -2.12
CA THR A 71 7.82 -0.47 -3.56
C THR A 71 7.16 0.89 -3.76
N LEU A 72 5.96 1.09 -3.19
CA LEU A 72 5.27 2.39 -3.31
C LEU A 72 6.04 3.53 -2.62
N VAL A 73 6.70 3.25 -1.48
CA VAL A 73 7.52 4.25 -0.76
C VAL A 73 8.72 4.69 -1.60
N ILE A 74 9.49 3.75 -2.14
CA ILE A 74 10.67 4.05 -2.97
C ILE A 74 10.27 4.84 -4.22
N SER A 75 9.21 4.41 -4.94
CA SER A 75 8.74 5.11 -6.12
C SER A 75 8.22 6.51 -5.80
N THR A 76 7.51 6.68 -4.67
CA THR A 76 7.05 7.99 -4.21
C THR A 76 8.22 8.92 -3.92
N LEU A 77 9.21 8.47 -3.15
CA LEU A 77 10.39 9.28 -2.80
C LEU A 77 11.19 9.70 -4.04
N GLN A 78 11.28 8.83 -5.04
CA GLN A 78 11.92 9.15 -6.32
C GLN A 78 11.16 10.23 -7.09
N ALA A 79 9.82 10.21 -7.04
CA ALA A 79 8.99 11.15 -7.80
C ALA A 79 8.98 12.58 -7.21
N ILE A 80 9.23 12.75 -5.91
CA ILE A 80 9.14 14.05 -5.23
C ILE A 80 10.30 14.98 -5.58
N ASP A 81 9.99 16.21 -5.94
CA ASP A 81 10.96 17.31 -6.01
C ASP A 81 10.88 18.16 -4.73
N THR A 82 11.91 18.07 -3.87
CA THR A 82 11.95 18.76 -2.59
C THR A 82 12.21 20.27 -2.70
N SER A 83 12.49 20.79 -3.89
CA SER A 83 12.58 22.23 -4.12
C SER A 83 11.22 22.93 -4.11
N PHE A 84 10.12 22.19 -4.29
CA PHE A 84 8.76 22.70 -4.22
C PHE A 84 8.09 22.36 -2.91
N ASN A 85 7.78 23.37 -2.12
CA ASN A 85 7.06 23.22 -0.86
C ASN A 85 5.55 23.01 -1.08
N SER A 86 5.17 21.88 -1.67
CA SER A 86 3.77 21.52 -1.99
C SER A 86 3.57 20.02 -1.97
N CYS A 87 2.33 19.59 -1.70
CA CYS A 87 1.98 18.17 -1.77
C CYS A 87 1.97 17.71 -3.24
N GLN A 88 2.86 16.78 -3.58
CA GLN A 88 3.06 16.27 -4.93
C GLN A 88 2.60 14.81 -5.08
N ALA A 89 2.55 14.07 -3.98
CA ALA A 89 2.05 12.71 -3.98
C ALA A 89 0.98 12.48 -2.91
N LEU A 90 -0.01 11.69 -3.27
CA LEU A 90 -1.09 11.26 -2.40
C LEU A 90 -1.11 9.73 -2.32
N VAL A 91 -1.08 9.17 -1.11
CA VAL A 91 -1.21 7.74 -0.87
C VAL A 91 -2.48 7.47 -0.08
N LEU A 92 -3.39 6.69 -0.66
CA LEU A 92 -4.62 6.24 -0.03
C LEU A 92 -4.40 4.85 0.58
N ALA A 93 -4.80 4.67 1.83
CA ALA A 93 -4.69 3.43 2.57
C ALA A 93 -6.00 3.08 3.28
N PRO A 94 -6.30 1.78 3.52
CA PRO A 94 -7.59 1.35 4.06
C PRO A 94 -7.80 1.72 5.53
N THR A 95 -6.71 1.86 6.30
CA THR A 95 -6.78 2.12 7.74
C THR A 95 -5.77 3.17 8.19
N ARG A 96 -5.98 3.65 9.41
CA ARG A 96 -5.06 4.54 10.12
C ARG A 96 -3.68 3.90 10.29
N GLU A 97 -3.66 2.64 10.71
CA GLU A 97 -2.44 1.89 11.02
C GLU A 97 -1.56 1.77 9.78
N ILE A 98 -2.15 1.40 8.63
CA ILE A 98 -1.43 1.32 7.34
C ILE A 98 -0.95 2.72 6.91
N SER A 99 -1.77 3.77 7.07
CA SER A 99 -1.35 5.14 6.76
C SER A 99 -0.14 5.57 7.60
N GLN A 100 -0.13 5.24 8.89
CA GLN A 100 1.00 5.53 9.80
C GLN A 100 2.24 4.72 9.44
N GLN A 101 2.09 3.44 9.08
CA GLN A 101 3.19 2.59 8.64
C GLN A 101 3.84 3.14 7.36
N ILE A 102 3.04 3.55 6.37
CA ILE A 102 3.54 4.13 5.12
C ILE A 102 4.29 5.44 5.41
N ALA A 103 3.71 6.34 6.21
CA ALA A 103 4.35 7.61 6.57
C ALA A 103 5.67 7.39 7.35
N TYR A 104 5.71 6.38 8.22
CA TYR A 104 6.93 5.98 8.92
C TYR A 104 8.01 5.52 7.94
N LEU A 105 7.69 4.65 6.98
CA LEU A 105 8.63 4.18 5.96
C LEU A 105 9.11 5.31 5.06
N LEU A 106 8.20 6.21 4.62
CA LEU A 106 8.56 7.41 3.86
C LEU A 106 9.58 8.26 4.60
N LYS A 107 9.39 8.44 5.91
CA LYS A 107 10.31 9.20 6.76
C LYS A 107 11.67 8.49 6.90
N GLN A 108 11.69 7.19 7.20
CA GLN A 108 12.93 6.46 7.44
C GLN A 108 13.80 6.35 6.17
N ILE A 109 13.20 5.95 5.03
CA ILE A 109 13.93 5.77 3.78
C ILE A 109 14.22 7.13 3.12
N GLY A 110 13.30 8.11 3.29
CA GLY A 110 13.40 9.44 2.68
C GLY A 110 14.14 10.49 3.50
N GLU A 111 14.73 10.14 4.65
CA GLU A 111 15.39 11.09 5.55
C GLU A 111 16.47 11.91 4.84
N ARG A 112 17.35 11.22 4.07
CA ARG A 112 18.41 11.88 3.30
C ARG A 112 17.92 12.67 2.10
N VAL A 113 16.78 12.27 1.53
CA VAL A 113 16.15 12.96 0.40
C VAL A 113 15.52 14.28 0.86
N GLY A 114 15.20 14.41 2.15
CA GLY A 114 14.54 15.58 2.71
C GLY A 114 13.04 15.65 2.41
N VAL A 115 12.41 14.52 2.12
CA VAL A 115 10.97 14.45 1.86
C VAL A 115 10.18 14.54 3.15
N LEU A 116 9.25 15.50 3.22
CA LEU A 116 8.32 15.66 4.33
C LEU A 116 7.02 14.91 4.01
N SER A 117 6.69 13.91 4.83
CA SER A 117 5.46 13.12 4.72
C SER A 117 4.63 13.21 5.98
N CYS A 118 3.31 13.15 5.85
CA CYS A 118 2.40 13.15 6.98
C CYS A 118 1.22 12.18 6.74
N ALA A 119 0.85 11.44 7.80
CA ALA A 119 -0.33 10.61 7.81
C ALA A 119 -1.55 11.38 8.35
N PHE A 120 -2.67 11.32 7.62
CA PHE A 120 -3.93 11.99 7.92
C PHE A 120 -5.05 10.96 8.09
N PHE A 121 -5.70 10.98 9.25
CA PHE A 121 -6.81 10.07 9.57
C PHE A 121 -7.84 10.79 10.46
N GLY A 122 -9.02 10.17 10.65
CA GLY A 122 -10.19 10.84 11.25
C GLY A 122 -9.98 11.49 12.62
N GLU A 123 -9.10 10.93 13.45
CA GLU A 123 -8.81 11.42 14.81
C GLU A 123 -7.82 12.60 14.86
N THR A 124 -7.11 12.89 13.76
CA THR A 124 -6.19 14.05 13.71
C THR A 124 -7.02 15.34 13.72
N SER A 125 -6.70 16.28 14.60
CA SER A 125 -7.41 17.54 14.67
C SER A 125 -7.18 18.40 13.42
N ASN A 126 -8.13 19.26 13.08
CA ASN A 126 -7.98 20.18 11.94
C ASN A 126 -6.82 21.16 12.12
N HIS A 127 -6.48 21.52 13.36
CA HIS A 127 -5.36 22.37 13.66
C HIS A 127 -4.03 21.67 13.36
N GLU A 128 -3.86 20.41 13.79
CA GLU A 128 -2.65 19.63 13.53
C GLU A 128 -2.47 19.37 12.03
N ARG A 129 -3.57 19.05 11.30
CA ARG A 129 -3.55 18.88 9.86
C ARG A 129 -3.05 20.14 9.13
N ARG A 130 -3.56 21.31 9.51
CA ARG A 130 -3.14 22.59 8.93
C ARG A 130 -1.68 22.89 9.27
N ALA A 131 -1.27 22.74 10.52
CA ALA A 131 0.10 22.99 10.93
C ALA A 131 1.10 22.10 10.17
N ALA A 132 0.79 20.82 9.99
CA ALA A 132 1.62 19.90 9.21
C ALA A 132 1.75 20.35 7.73
N LEU A 133 0.63 20.74 7.10
CA LEU A 133 0.62 21.18 5.70
C LEU A 133 1.30 22.57 5.51
N GLU A 134 1.16 23.48 6.47
CA GLU A 134 1.85 24.77 6.46
C GLU A 134 3.36 24.60 6.64
N ALA A 135 3.80 23.57 7.37
CA ALA A 135 5.21 23.19 7.48
C ALA A 135 5.81 22.63 6.20
N GLY A 136 4.96 22.29 5.19
CA GLY A 136 5.41 21.87 3.86
C GLY A 136 5.44 20.38 3.65
N VAL A 137 4.30 19.73 3.63
CA VAL A 137 4.18 18.27 3.32
C VAL A 137 4.30 18.05 1.82
N HIS A 138 5.25 17.19 1.41
CA HIS A 138 5.42 16.74 0.03
C HIS A 138 4.54 15.52 -0.30
N VAL A 139 4.34 14.62 0.68
CA VAL A 139 3.56 13.39 0.54
C VAL A 139 2.47 13.34 1.61
N ALA A 140 1.22 13.31 1.18
CA ALA A 140 0.08 13.10 2.06
C ALA A 140 -0.32 11.62 2.02
N VAL A 141 -0.41 10.98 3.18
CA VAL A 141 -0.88 9.60 3.32
C VAL A 141 -2.17 9.61 4.14
N GLY A 142 -3.20 8.87 3.75
CA GLY A 142 -4.41 8.87 4.57
C GLY A 142 -5.51 7.94 4.10
N THR A 143 -6.54 7.83 4.94
CA THR A 143 -7.76 7.12 4.55
C THR A 143 -8.59 7.98 3.59
N PRO A 144 -9.31 7.37 2.61
CA PRO A 144 -10.03 8.13 1.59
C PRO A 144 -10.99 9.18 2.15
N GLY A 145 -11.75 8.85 3.20
CA GLY A 145 -12.68 9.79 3.81
C GLY A 145 -12.01 11.02 4.41
N CYS A 146 -10.86 10.85 5.09
CA CYS A 146 -10.11 11.95 5.66
C CYS A 146 -9.49 12.83 4.57
N VAL A 147 -8.89 12.22 3.56
CA VAL A 147 -8.27 12.94 2.44
C VAL A 147 -9.30 13.76 1.67
N LEU A 148 -10.46 13.17 1.37
CA LEU A 148 -11.57 13.88 0.70
C LEU A 148 -12.01 15.10 1.50
N ASP A 149 -12.22 14.96 2.82
CA ASP A 149 -12.58 16.09 3.70
C ASP A 149 -11.52 17.21 3.64
N MET A 150 -10.25 16.88 3.65
CA MET A 150 -9.15 17.86 3.60
C MET A 150 -9.08 18.59 2.26
N ILE A 151 -9.28 17.89 1.13
CA ILE A 151 -9.30 18.52 -0.20
C ILE A 151 -10.53 19.40 -0.33
N THR A 152 -11.73 18.92 0.07
CA THR A 152 -12.98 19.66 -0.02
C THR A 152 -12.95 20.94 0.82
N ARG A 153 -12.34 20.88 2.01
CA ARG A 153 -12.15 22.07 2.88
C ARG A 153 -10.98 22.94 2.46
N LYS A 154 -10.29 22.60 1.36
CA LYS A 154 -9.11 23.33 0.87
C LYS A 154 -7.95 23.41 1.88
N VAL A 155 -7.87 22.45 2.79
CA VAL A 155 -6.75 22.27 3.73
C VAL A 155 -5.60 21.60 2.99
N LEU A 156 -5.87 20.54 2.23
CA LEU A 156 -4.94 19.92 1.29
C LEU A 156 -5.20 20.44 -0.12
N LYS A 157 -4.19 21.08 -0.74
CA LYS A 157 -4.27 21.53 -2.13
C LYS A 157 -3.95 20.37 -3.06
N SER A 158 -4.84 20.11 -4.02
CA SER A 158 -4.70 19.00 -4.97
C SER A 158 -4.07 19.39 -6.31
N ASP A 159 -3.84 20.68 -6.56
CA ASP A 159 -3.38 21.22 -7.83
C ASP A 159 -1.92 20.84 -8.20
N LYS A 160 -1.13 20.40 -7.24
CA LYS A 160 0.26 19.96 -7.43
C LYS A 160 0.46 18.45 -7.27
N ILE A 161 -0.60 17.69 -7.03
CA ILE A 161 -0.50 16.23 -6.95
C ILE A 161 -0.24 15.68 -8.36
N GLU A 162 0.86 14.96 -8.50
CA GLU A 162 1.34 14.33 -9.74
C GLU A 162 1.36 12.81 -9.65
N LEU A 163 1.29 12.27 -8.43
CA LEU A 163 1.26 10.83 -8.17
C LEU A 163 0.14 10.50 -7.18
N LEU A 164 -0.71 9.56 -7.54
CA LEU A 164 -1.69 8.96 -6.62
C LEU A 164 -1.47 7.46 -6.54
N ILE A 165 -1.29 6.97 -5.32
CA ILE A 165 -1.14 5.55 -5.03
C ILE A 165 -2.29 5.09 -4.15
N ILE A 166 -2.84 3.91 -4.46
CA ILE A 166 -3.80 3.22 -3.60
C ILE A 166 -3.16 1.93 -3.13
N ASP A 167 -2.79 1.89 -1.84
CA ASP A 167 -2.30 0.65 -1.20
C ASP A 167 -3.46 -0.17 -0.66
N GLU A 168 -3.34 -1.49 -0.75
CA GLU A 168 -4.39 -2.44 -0.39
C GLU A 168 -5.76 -2.05 -1.02
N ALA A 169 -5.76 -1.81 -2.35
CA ALA A 169 -6.93 -1.32 -3.07
C ALA A 169 -8.16 -2.24 -2.92
N ASP A 170 -7.97 -3.55 -2.80
CA ASP A 170 -9.00 -4.52 -2.50
C ASP A 170 -9.65 -4.25 -1.13
N GLU A 171 -8.88 -3.94 -0.10
CA GLU A 171 -9.37 -3.62 1.22
C GLU A 171 -10.01 -2.22 1.28
N VAL A 172 -9.43 -1.23 0.59
CA VAL A 172 -10.02 0.12 0.45
C VAL A 172 -11.43 0.03 -0.11
N LEU A 173 -11.64 -0.74 -1.18
CA LEU A 173 -12.96 -0.89 -1.80
C LEU A 173 -13.90 -1.77 -0.97
N ALA A 174 -13.40 -2.85 -0.35
CA ALA A 174 -14.19 -3.73 0.53
C ALA A 174 -14.76 -2.98 1.76
N ARG A 175 -14.06 -1.95 2.26
CA ARG A 175 -14.53 -1.08 3.34
C ARG A 175 -15.54 -0.02 2.89
N GLY A 176 -15.90 0.02 1.61
CA GLY A 176 -16.90 0.94 1.08
C GLY A 176 -16.37 2.34 0.72
N PHE A 177 -15.05 2.53 0.61
CA PHE A 177 -14.45 3.81 0.25
C PHE A 177 -14.49 4.13 -1.26
N GLY A 178 -15.15 3.31 -2.08
CA GLY A 178 -15.18 3.48 -3.54
C GLY A 178 -15.74 4.84 -3.99
N GLU A 179 -16.77 5.37 -3.32
CA GLU A 179 -17.33 6.68 -3.63
C GLU A 179 -16.34 7.80 -3.28
N GLN A 180 -15.72 7.77 -2.10
CA GLN A 180 -14.72 8.75 -1.68
C GLN A 180 -13.50 8.76 -2.61
N VAL A 181 -13.03 7.59 -3.03
CA VAL A 181 -11.95 7.48 -4.02
C VAL A 181 -12.36 8.15 -5.33
N ASN A 182 -13.55 7.85 -5.87
CA ASN A 182 -14.03 8.49 -7.10
C ASN A 182 -14.13 10.02 -6.98
N LEU A 183 -14.58 10.54 -5.83
CA LEU A 183 -14.65 11.99 -5.59
C LEU A 183 -13.27 12.62 -5.49
N ILE A 184 -12.30 11.96 -4.84
CA ILE A 184 -10.90 12.43 -4.81
C ILE A 184 -10.36 12.53 -6.23
N LEU A 185 -10.54 11.49 -7.04
CA LEU A 185 -10.08 11.45 -8.43
C LEU A 185 -10.64 12.60 -9.27
N ALA A 186 -11.92 12.95 -9.09
CA ALA A 186 -12.54 14.07 -9.78
C ALA A 186 -12.00 15.45 -9.34
N LEU A 187 -11.28 15.53 -8.22
CA LEU A 187 -10.67 16.75 -7.69
C LEU A 187 -9.17 16.87 -8.04
N LEU A 188 -8.58 15.85 -8.65
CA LEU A 188 -7.22 15.89 -9.15
C LEU A 188 -7.18 16.49 -10.57
N LYS A 189 -5.99 16.99 -10.95
CA LYS A 189 -5.75 17.48 -12.31
C LYS A 189 -5.61 16.31 -13.30
N ASP A 190 -5.64 16.64 -14.60
CA ASP A 190 -5.23 15.69 -15.63
C ASP A 190 -3.72 15.37 -15.52
N ASN A 191 -3.30 14.26 -16.07
CA ASN A 191 -1.89 13.80 -16.10
C ASN A 191 -1.30 13.44 -14.71
N VAL A 192 -2.10 12.91 -13.81
CA VAL A 192 -1.63 12.26 -12.61
C VAL A 192 -1.19 10.83 -12.94
N GLN A 193 -0.03 10.42 -12.45
CA GLN A 193 0.38 9.02 -12.49
C GLN A 193 -0.41 8.24 -11.43
N TYR A 194 -0.92 7.06 -11.79
CA TYR A 194 -1.68 6.21 -10.90
C TYR A 194 -0.94 4.89 -10.64
N ALA A 195 -0.91 4.47 -9.38
CA ALA A 195 -0.46 3.14 -9.00
C ALA A 195 -1.44 2.47 -8.03
N MET A 196 -1.76 1.21 -8.26
CA MET A 196 -2.64 0.42 -7.40
C MET A 196 -1.94 -0.85 -6.97
N PHE A 197 -1.87 -1.06 -5.67
CA PHE A 197 -1.35 -2.28 -5.06
C PHE A 197 -2.49 -3.01 -4.36
N ALA A 198 -2.58 -4.31 -4.58
CA ALA A 198 -3.61 -5.16 -3.97
C ALA A 198 -3.08 -6.56 -3.68
N SER A 199 -3.69 -7.25 -2.76
CA SER A 199 -3.42 -8.67 -2.50
C SER A 199 -4.28 -9.55 -3.40
N ASN A 200 -5.51 -9.09 -3.68
CA ASN A 200 -6.45 -9.73 -4.59
C ASN A 200 -6.93 -8.73 -5.65
N MET A 201 -7.38 -9.25 -6.79
CA MET A 201 -7.91 -8.43 -7.90
C MET A 201 -9.40 -8.72 -8.14
N PRO A 202 -10.29 -8.36 -7.19
CA PRO A 202 -11.72 -8.45 -7.42
C PRO A 202 -12.15 -7.51 -8.55
N LYS A 203 -13.37 -7.70 -9.07
CA LYS A 203 -13.90 -6.91 -10.20
C LYS A 203 -13.93 -5.41 -9.91
N GLU A 204 -14.16 -5.04 -8.67
CA GLU A 204 -14.19 -3.64 -8.22
C GLU A 204 -12.82 -2.96 -8.43
N VAL A 205 -11.73 -3.63 -8.08
CA VAL A 205 -10.35 -3.13 -8.27
C VAL A 205 -10.02 -3.03 -9.77
N THR A 206 -10.32 -4.07 -10.54
CA THR A 206 -10.06 -4.07 -11.98
C THR A 206 -10.89 -3.02 -12.73
N ASN A 207 -12.15 -2.80 -12.33
CA ASN A 207 -13.01 -1.76 -12.89
C ASN A 207 -12.49 -0.35 -12.55
N LEU A 208 -12.04 -0.14 -11.32
CA LEU A 208 -11.44 1.14 -10.92
C LEU A 208 -10.16 1.41 -11.72
N ALA A 209 -9.27 0.42 -11.84
CA ALA A 209 -8.05 0.55 -12.63
C ALA A 209 -8.36 0.86 -14.11
N ALA A 210 -9.31 0.16 -14.73
CA ALA A 210 -9.70 0.39 -16.12
C ALA A 210 -10.30 1.79 -16.36
N LYS A 211 -10.91 2.38 -15.34
CA LYS A 211 -11.46 3.74 -15.41
C LYS A 211 -10.37 4.82 -15.32
N LEU A 212 -9.31 4.56 -14.54
CA LEU A 212 -8.29 5.55 -14.19
C LEU A 212 -7.06 5.53 -15.08
N MET A 213 -6.66 4.33 -15.49
CA MET A 213 -5.37 4.09 -16.13
C MET A 213 -5.57 3.77 -17.60
N THR A 214 -4.73 4.37 -18.44
CA THR A 214 -4.67 4.03 -19.86
C THR A 214 -3.44 3.16 -20.09
N ASP A 215 -3.65 1.90 -20.46
CA ASP A 215 -2.57 0.93 -20.72
C ASP A 215 -1.55 0.79 -19.55
N PRO A 216 -2.03 0.46 -18.32
CA PRO A 216 -1.15 0.35 -17.17
C PRO A 216 -0.22 -0.86 -17.29
N VAL A 217 0.96 -0.74 -16.73
CA VAL A 217 1.86 -1.90 -16.52
C VAL A 217 1.23 -2.81 -15.47
N LYS A 218 1.10 -4.11 -15.81
CA LYS A 218 0.48 -5.12 -14.93
C LYS A 218 1.55 -6.04 -14.36
N VAL A 219 1.70 -6.00 -13.03
CA VAL A 219 2.65 -6.85 -12.29
C VAL A 219 1.88 -7.81 -11.40
N PHE A 220 1.85 -9.08 -11.77
CA PHE A 220 1.19 -10.14 -11.00
C PHE A 220 2.21 -11.14 -10.50
N ILE A 221 2.43 -11.17 -9.18
CA ILE A 221 3.30 -12.16 -8.54
C ILE A 221 2.44 -13.37 -8.18
N ARG A 222 2.70 -14.51 -8.83
CA ARG A 222 1.92 -15.75 -8.62
C ARG A 222 2.30 -16.42 -7.30
N ASN A 223 1.32 -17.06 -6.67
CA ASN A 223 1.48 -17.78 -5.39
C ASN A 223 2.55 -18.90 -5.41
N GLN A 224 2.91 -19.41 -6.58
CA GLN A 224 3.93 -20.47 -6.70
C GLN A 224 5.36 -19.99 -6.42
N GLU A 225 5.62 -18.69 -6.52
CA GLU A 225 6.92 -18.10 -6.22
C GLU A 225 7.07 -17.71 -4.74
N MET A 226 6.01 -17.90 -3.93
CA MET A 226 5.94 -17.37 -2.58
C MET A 226 5.16 -18.27 -1.61
N THR A 227 5.50 -19.53 -1.53
CA THR A 227 5.33 -20.23 -0.27
C THR A 227 6.30 -19.56 0.69
N LEU A 228 5.78 -18.83 1.68
CA LEU A 228 6.59 -18.39 2.83
C LEU A 228 7.18 -19.68 3.41
N GLU A 229 8.46 -19.92 3.13
CA GLU A 229 9.16 -21.08 3.65
C GLU A 229 8.98 -21.09 5.18
N GLY A 230 8.46 -22.19 5.70
CA GLY A 230 8.22 -22.35 7.14
C GLY A 230 6.78 -22.15 7.62
N ILE A 231 5.81 -21.70 6.79
CA ILE A 231 4.41 -21.68 7.20
C ILE A 231 3.73 -23.02 6.86
N ARG A 232 3.20 -23.70 7.90
CA ARG A 232 2.33 -24.85 7.75
C ARG A 232 0.92 -24.46 8.20
N GLN A 233 -0.07 -24.67 7.34
CA GLN A 233 -1.46 -24.34 7.62
C GLN A 233 -2.24 -25.62 7.94
N TYR A 234 -3.00 -25.59 9.03
CA TYR A 234 -3.88 -26.66 9.44
C TYR A 234 -5.27 -26.10 9.68
N TYR A 235 -6.28 -26.92 9.54
CA TYR A 235 -7.65 -26.58 9.94
C TYR A 235 -8.25 -27.71 10.76
N VAL A 236 -9.12 -27.34 11.70
CA VAL A 236 -9.92 -28.29 12.49
C VAL A 236 -11.39 -28.00 12.21
N ALA A 237 -12.07 -28.98 11.62
CA ALA A 237 -13.52 -28.89 11.40
C ALA A 237 -14.24 -29.13 12.72
N ILE A 238 -15.08 -28.20 13.15
CA ILE A 238 -15.84 -28.26 14.40
C ILE A 238 -17.33 -28.16 14.06
N GLU A 239 -18.15 -29.10 14.49
CA GLU A 239 -19.57 -29.14 14.18
C GLU A 239 -20.38 -28.13 15.02
N LEU A 240 -20.01 -27.92 16.30
CA LEU A 240 -20.71 -27.03 17.24
C LEU A 240 -19.80 -25.91 17.72
N GLU A 241 -20.35 -24.69 17.74
CA GLU A 241 -19.62 -23.48 18.17
C GLU A 241 -19.07 -23.63 19.60
N ASP A 242 -19.82 -24.29 20.48
CA ASP A 242 -19.46 -24.47 21.91
C ASP A 242 -18.20 -25.33 22.07
N TRP A 243 -17.86 -26.18 21.12
CA TRP A 243 -16.66 -27.01 21.18
C TRP A 243 -15.36 -26.28 20.81
N LYS A 244 -15.47 -25.05 20.32
CA LYS A 244 -14.28 -24.28 19.88
C LYS A 244 -13.29 -24.02 21.01
N PHE A 245 -13.78 -23.72 22.19
CA PHE A 245 -12.93 -23.43 23.35
C PHE A 245 -12.16 -24.67 23.79
N ASP A 246 -12.86 -25.79 24.00
CA ASP A 246 -12.24 -27.06 24.41
C ASP A 246 -11.24 -27.54 23.36
N THR A 247 -11.60 -27.46 22.08
CA THR A 247 -10.69 -27.81 20.97
C THR A 247 -9.47 -26.91 20.95
N LEU A 248 -9.60 -25.60 21.25
CA LEU A 248 -8.46 -24.68 21.35
C LEU A 248 -7.54 -25.10 22.51
N CYS A 249 -8.07 -25.46 23.65
CA CYS A 249 -7.29 -25.94 24.78
C CYS A 249 -6.52 -27.23 24.44
N ASP A 250 -7.19 -28.19 23.79
CA ASP A 250 -6.55 -29.41 23.31
C ASP A 250 -5.40 -29.14 22.31
N LEU A 251 -5.59 -28.18 21.44
CA LEU A 251 -4.54 -27.77 20.47
C LEU A 251 -3.36 -27.09 21.16
N ILE A 252 -3.62 -26.28 22.18
CA ILE A 252 -2.58 -25.61 22.98
C ILE A 252 -1.75 -26.66 23.72
N ASP A 253 -2.42 -27.65 24.33
CA ASP A 253 -1.77 -28.73 25.10
C ASP A 253 -0.98 -29.69 24.21
N ALA A 254 -1.44 -29.89 22.96
CA ALA A 254 -0.80 -30.82 22.01
C ALA A 254 0.33 -30.20 21.20
N ALA A 255 0.45 -28.87 21.14
CA ALA A 255 1.43 -28.18 20.29
C ALA A 255 2.65 -27.73 21.11
N ASP A 256 3.84 -28.00 20.56
CA ASP A 256 5.10 -27.43 21.06
C ASP A 256 5.35 -26.07 20.36
N TYR A 257 5.21 -24.97 21.10
CA TYR A 257 5.36 -23.62 20.58
C TYR A 257 6.14 -22.72 21.56
N SER A 258 6.93 -21.80 21.00
CA SER A 258 7.63 -20.78 21.80
C SER A 258 6.82 -19.50 21.97
N GLN A 259 5.98 -19.16 21.00
CA GLN A 259 5.05 -18.03 21.01
C GLN A 259 3.76 -18.40 20.28
N MET A 260 2.62 -17.88 20.76
CA MET A 260 1.32 -18.13 20.16
C MET A 260 0.53 -16.82 20.07
N THR A 261 -0.21 -16.65 18.96
CA THR A 261 -1.17 -15.56 18.79
C THR A 261 -2.53 -16.15 18.44
N ILE A 262 -3.56 -15.81 19.19
CA ILE A 262 -4.94 -16.27 18.96
C ILE A 262 -5.76 -15.11 18.42
N TYR A 263 -6.29 -15.25 17.19
CA TYR A 263 -7.17 -14.27 16.57
C TYR A 263 -8.63 -14.65 16.81
N VAL A 264 -9.41 -13.69 17.29
CA VAL A 264 -10.84 -13.86 17.52
C VAL A 264 -11.66 -12.75 16.87
N ARG A 265 -12.95 -13.02 16.67
CA ARG A 265 -13.81 -12.14 15.87
C ARG A 265 -14.24 -10.85 16.59
N THR A 266 -14.24 -10.82 17.93
CA THR A 266 -14.73 -9.67 18.73
C THR A 266 -13.86 -9.43 19.96
N ASN A 267 -13.79 -8.17 20.43
CA ASN A 267 -13.08 -7.81 21.65
C ASN A 267 -13.62 -8.57 22.87
N HIS A 268 -14.94 -8.81 22.94
CA HIS A 268 -15.53 -9.61 24.01
C HIS A 268 -14.93 -11.02 24.10
N ARG A 269 -14.62 -11.65 22.95
CA ARG A 269 -13.95 -12.96 22.93
C ARG A 269 -12.47 -12.88 23.32
N VAL A 270 -11.82 -11.73 23.11
CA VAL A 270 -10.47 -11.51 23.66
C VAL A 270 -10.51 -11.54 25.19
N ASP A 271 -11.45 -10.79 25.79
CA ASP A 271 -11.60 -10.71 27.24
C ASP A 271 -11.96 -12.06 27.88
N LEU A 272 -12.63 -12.96 27.13
CA LEU A 272 -12.97 -14.32 27.60
C LEU A 272 -11.79 -15.29 27.52
N LEU A 273 -10.79 -15.02 26.67
CA LEU A 273 -9.62 -15.89 26.46
C LEU A 273 -8.40 -15.43 27.25
N SER A 274 -8.41 -14.21 27.78
CA SER A 274 -7.34 -13.64 28.59
C SER A 274 -7.55 -13.92 30.08
#